data_b35286de7655d8c89e22870f8b323c1b
#
_entry.id   b35286de7655d8c89e22870f8b323c1b
#
_cell.length_a   1.000
_cell.length_b   1.000
_cell.length_c   1.000
_cell.angle_alpha   90.00
_cell.angle_beta   90.00
_cell.angle_gamma   90.00
#
_symmetry.space_group_name_H-M   'P 1'
#
loop_
_entity.id
_entity.type
_entity.pdbx_description
1 polymer ?
#
loop_
_entity_poly.entity_id
_entity_poly.type
_entity_poly.pdbx_seq_one_letter_code
_entity_poly.pdbx_strand_id
1 'polypeptide(L)'
;MRTHTHEVTDLDKRIIQRAEPYLKHLKETGIVLGRSMRKAAAVCAQEAENAVRDTLEKASGADRGAFGADPGNPTAAGKKNYAVITGASSGIGLEFAKRLSLEGYPLILIARRRDRLEVLRRELGTECLLLPADLARREDLIRLCEDLVGRRIDIFINNAGFGVSGPFMSTEVAREIGMVDVNVTAQHVLFKYILHRMEAEGGGAILNVASSAGLFPAGPYMSGYYATKAYMASLTRGVAEELRQAKSPVYVGCLCPGPVNTEFNDVADVSFALPGISAEECVDYALRMMARRQTVIIPGRQIRAAVIGQRLIPTALTVRITAAQQKKKMEGPASETSAKLENA
;
A
#
# COMPACT_ATOMS: atom_id res chain seq x y z
N MET A 1 -33.17 24.63 16.27
CA MET A 1 -32.03 23.79 16.76
C MET A 1 -32.63 22.50 17.32
N ARG A 2 -32.62 21.41 16.57
CA ARG A 2 -33.00 20.08 17.07
C ARG A 2 -31.72 19.28 17.23
N THR A 3 -31.36 18.98 18.45
CA THR A 3 -30.26 18.09 18.82
C THR A 3 -30.70 16.65 18.52
N HIS A 4 -30.11 16.03 17.50
CA HIS A 4 -30.24 14.60 17.29
C HIS A 4 -29.36 13.86 18.31
N THR A 5 -29.98 13.36 19.37
CA THR A 5 -29.40 12.33 20.22
C THR A 5 -29.44 11.01 19.46
N HIS A 6 -28.31 10.52 18.98
CA HIS A 6 -28.20 9.16 18.44
C HIS A 6 -28.45 8.17 19.57
N GLU A 7 -29.53 7.41 19.49
CA GLU A 7 -29.75 6.23 20.33
C GLU A 7 -28.66 5.20 20.04
N VAL A 8 -28.04 4.72 21.11
CA VAL A 8 -27.01 3.68 21.05
C VAL A 8 -27.68 2.37 20.61
N THR A 9 -27.32 1.84 19.46
CA THR A 9 -27.91 0.63 18.89
C THR A 9 -27.50 -0.62 19.68
N ASP A 10 -28.23 -1.73 19.53
CA ASP A 10 -27.92 -3.02 20.17
C ASP A 10 -26.55 -3.56 19.73
N LEU A 11 -26.10 -3.18 18.52
CA LEU A 11 -24.76 -3.48 17.98
C LEU A 11 -23.69 -2.74 18.77
N ASP A 12 -23.89 -1.45 19.09
CA ASP A 12 -22.97 -0.66 19.90
C ASP A 12 -22.78 -1.26 21.29
N LYS A 13 -23.85 -1.78 21.90
CA LYS A 13 -23.82 -2.45 23.19
C LYS A 13 -22.97 -3.73 23.16
N ARG A 14 -23.09 -4.56 22.11
CA ARG A 14 -22.28 -5.78 21.92
C ARG A 14 -20.81 -5.49 21.69
N ILE A 15 -20.47 -4.40 20.98
CA ILE A 15 -19.10 -3.95 20.76
C ILE A 15 -18.47 -3.49 22.08
N ILE A 16 -19.20 -2.67 22.85
CA ILE A 16 -18.75 -2.21 24.17
C ILE A 16 -18.48 -3.41 25.08
N GLN A 17 -19.38 -4.41 25.12
CA GLN A 17 -19.26 -5.60 25.92
C GLN A 17 -18.05 -6.49 25.50
N ARG A 18 -17.73 -6.59 24.21
CA ARG A 18 -16.54 -7.31 23.72
C ARG A 18 -15.24 -6.54 23.96
N ALA A 19 -15.28 -5.23 23.99
CA ALA A 19 -14.11 -4.38 24.29
C ALA A 19 -13.84 -4.24 25.80
N GLU A 20 -14.80 -4.57 26.66
CA GLU A 20 -14.73 -4.39 28.11
C GLU A 20 -13.54 -5.08 28.79
N PRO A 21 -13.16 -6.34 28.44
CA PRO A 21 -11.96 -6.97 28.99
C PRO A 21 -10.68 -6.23 28.64
N TYR A 22 -10.56 -5.71 27.40
CA TYR A 22 -9.44 -4.90 26.94
C TYR A 22 -9.38 -3.55 27.66
N LEU A 23 -10.53 -2.90 27.84
CA LEU A 23 -10.63 -1.61 28.55
C LEU A 23 -10.31 -1.77 30.05
N LYS A 24 -10.64 -2.91 30.64
CA LYS A 24 -10.27 -3.25 32.01
C LYS A 24 -8.76 -3.43 32.16
N HIS A 25 -8.13 -4.17 31.25
CA HIS A 25 -6.68 -4.35 31.24
C HIS A 25 -5.91 -3.02 31.04
N LEU A 26 -6.38 -2.12 30.17
CA LEU A 26 -5.82 -0.79 29.98
C LEU A 26 -5.97 0.09 31.23
N LYS A 27 -7.05 -0.06 32.00
CA LYS A 27 -7.23 0.63 33.30
C LYS A 27 -6.25 0.11 34.36
N GLU A 28 -6.03 -1.19 34.40
CA GLU A 28 -5.12 -1.85 35.35
C GLU A 28 -3.65 -1.52 35.07
N THR A 29 -3.29 -1.25 33.79
CA THR A 29 -1.92 -0.88 33.38
C THR A 29 -1.62 0.62 33.46
N GLY A 30 -2.56 1.44 33.93
CA GLY A 30 -2.35 2.89 34.15
C GLY A 30 -2.31 3.73 32.88
N ILE A 31 -2.60 3.17 31.70
CA ILE A 31 -2.66 3.90 30.42
C ILE A 31 -4.02 4.60 30.31
N VAL A 32 -4.06 5.88 30.69
CA VAL A 32 -5.26 6.72 30.61
C VAL A 32 -5.44 7.26 29.19
N LEU A 33 -6.16 6.53 28.34
CA LEU A 33 -6.67 7.10 27.10
C LEU A 33 -7.91 7.95 27.39
N GLY A 34 -7.91 9.21 26.93
CA GLY A 34 -9.05 10.13 27.09
C GLY A 34 -10.36 9.54 26.53
N ARG A 35 -11.50 9.91 27.12
CA ARG A 35 -12.85 9.40 26.75
C ARG A 35 -13.15 9.54 25.25
N SER A 36 -12.69 10.63 24.63
CA SER A 36 -12.85 10.93 23.21
C SER A 36 -12.04 9.99 22.30
N MET A 37 -10.80 9.63 22.68
CA MET A 37 -9.97 8.69 21.89
C MET A 37 -10.51 7.25 21.95
N ARG A 38 -11.08 6.84 23.07
CA ARG A 38 -11.71 5.50 23.19
C ARG A 38 -12.95 5.37 22.31
N LYS A 39 -13.77 6.44 22.24
CA LYS A 39 -14.96 6.47 21.39
C LYS A 39 -14.57 6.52 19.90
N ALA A 40 -13.57 7.31 19.55
CA ALA A 40 -13.05 7.41 18.18
C ALA A 40 -12.44 6.08 17.69
N ALA A 41 -11.60 5.41 18.50
CA ALA A 41 -10.98 4.14 18.13
C ALA A 41 -12.03 3.01 17.94
N ALA A 42 -13.04 2.93 18.79
CA ALA A 42 -14.10 1.94 18.66
C ALA A 42 -15.00 2.21 17.44
N VAL A 43 -15.35 3.47 17.19
CA VAL A 43 -16.14 3.90 16.03
C VAL A 43 -15.35 3.65 14.74
N CYS A 44 -14.08 4.07 14.67
CA CYS A 44 -13.23 3.84 13.48
C CYS A 44 -13.04 2.35 13.15
N ALA A 45 -12.82 1.50 14.15
CA ALA A 45 -12.67 0.05 13.94
C ALA A 45 -13.97 -0.57 13.39
N GLN A 46 -15.13 -0.23 13.97
CA GLN A 46 -16.41 -0.76 13.54
C GLN A 46 -16.86 -0.22 12.19
N GLU A 47 -16.65 1.07 11.95
CA GLU A 47 -16.96 1.68 10.66
C GLU A 47 -16.07 1.13 9.55
N ALA A 48 -14.80 0.84 9.81
CA ALA A 48 -13.91 0.20 8.86
C ALA A 48 -14.39 -1.22 8.52
N GLU A 49 -14.78 -2.00 9.53
CA GLU A 49 -15.30 -3.37 9.35
C GLU A 49 -16.63 -3.37 8.58
N ASN A 50 -17.54 -2.45 8.92
CA ASN A 50 -18.84 -2.34 8.25
C ASN A 50 -18.69 -1.87 6.81
N ALA A 51 -17.83 -0.88 6.52
CA ALA A 51 -17.63 -0.40 5.15
C ALA A 51 -16.98 -1.46 4.25
N VAL A 52 -16.02 -2.22 4.77
CA VAL A 52 -15.43 -3.36 4.04
C VAL A 52 -16.51 -4.42 3.79
N ARG A 53 -17.31 -4.77 4.79
CA ARG A 53 -18.39 -5.74 4.65
C ARG A 53 -19.47 -5.26 3.68
N ASP A 54 -19.99 -4.03 3.82
CA ASP A 54 -21.00 -3.45 2.94
C ASP A 54 -20.52 -3.34 1.49
N THR A 55 -19.24 -2.97 1.30
CA THR A 55 -18.62 -2.91 -0.03
C THR A 55 -18.48 -4.30 -0.64
N LEU A 56 -18.08 -5.30 0.16
CA LEU A 56 -17.98 -6.70 -0.28
C LEU A 56 -19.39 -7.31 -0.55
N GLU A 57 -20.39 -7.00 0.28
CA GLU A 57 -21.77 -7.47 0.09
C GLU A 57 -22.43 -6.83 -1.13
N LYS A 58 -22.26 -5.52 -1.35
CA LYS A 58 -22.74 -4.82 -2.55
C LYS A 58 -22.06 -5.32 -3.81
N ALA A 59 -20.72 -5.52 -3.77
CA ALA A 59 -19.97 -6.08 -4.88
C ALA A 59 -20.41 -7.52 -5.19
N SER A 60 -20.64 -8.36 -4.17
CA SER A 60 -21.13 -9.74 -4.35
C SER A 60 -22.59 -9.81 -4.79
N GLY A 61 -23.41 -8.84 -4.42
CA GLY A 61 -24.83 -8.73 -4.83
C GLY A 61 -25.01 -8.23 -6.26
N ALA A 62 -24.18 -7.30 -6.70
CA ALA A 62 -24.21 -6.76 -8.08
C ALA A 62 -23.78 -7.81 -9.11
N ASP A 63 -22.92 -8.74 -8.74
CA ASP A 63 -22.39 -9.77 -9.64
C ASP A 63 -23.36 -10.95 -9.87
N ARG A 64 -24.39 -11.13 -9.06
CA ARG A 64 -25.36 -12.24 -9.24
C ARG A 64 -26.39 -12.01 -10.35
N GLY A 65 -26.47 -10.81 -10.91
CA GLY A 65 -27.44 -10.44 -11.94
C GLY A 65 -26.92 -10.33 -13.37
N ALA A 66 -25.62 -10.31 -13.61
CA ALA A 66 -25.04 -9.94 -14.90
C ALA A 66 -24.14 -10.96 -15.57
N PHE A 67 -23.77 -12.08 -14.96
CA PHE A 67 -22.84 -13.05 -15.54
C PHE A 67 -23.34 -14.49 -15.44
N GLY A 68 -24.26 -14.84 -16.36
CA GLY A 68 -24.36 -16.17 -16.90
C GLY A 68 -23.29 -16.34 -17.99
N ALA A 69 -22.02 -16.37 -17.65
CA ALA A 69 -20.95 -16.70 -18.58
C ALA A 69 -20.66 -18.20 -18.47
N ASP A 70 -20.94 -18.90 -19.55
CA ASP A 70 -20.54 -20.28 -19.82
C ASP A 70 -19.04 -20.46 -19.55
N PRO A 71 -18.60 -21.37 -18.64
CA PRO A 71 -17.19 -21.63 -18.37
C PRO A 71 -16.43 -22.26 -19.56
N GLY A 72 -17.07 -22.40 -20.72
CA GLY A 72 -16.52 -23.04 -21.93
C GLY A 72 -16.13 -22.10 -23.06
N ASN A 73 -16.28 -20.77 -22.95
CA ASN A 73 -15.88 -19.86 -24.02
C ASN A 73 -14.57 -19.13 -23.66
N PRO A 74 -13.40 -19.58 -24.19
CA PRO A 74 -12.19 -18.79 -24.13
C PRO A 74 -12.45 -17.50 -24.91
N THR A 75 -12.59 -16.38 -24.19
CA THR A 75 -12.65 -15.04 -24.81
C THR A 75 -11.59 -14.95 -25.89
N ALA A 76 -11.99 -14.45 -27.04
CA ALA A 76 -11.21 -14.35 -28.27
C ALA A 76 -9.72 -14.14 -27.99
N ALA A 77 -8.89 -15.03 -28.47
CA ALA A 77 -7.45 -15.03 -28.27
C ALA A 77 -6.88 -13.63 -28.57
N GLY A 78 -6.37 -12.95 -27.53
CA GLY A 78 -5.55 -11.76 -27.70
C GLY A 78 -5.92 -10.51 -26.92
N LYS A 79 -7.12 -10.32 -26.36
CA LYS A 79 -7.44 -9.07 -25.66
C LYS A 79 -7.12 -9.17 -24.17
N LYS A 80 -6.16 -8.35 -23.70
CA LYS A 80 -5.83 -8.20 -22.26
C LYS A 80 -6.91 -7.40 -21.53
N ASN A 81 -7.18 -7.75 -20.28
CA ASN A 81 -8.04 -6.98 -19.39
C ASN A 81 -7.21 -5.90 -18.67
N TYR A 82 -7.81 -5.15 -17.76
CA TYR A 82 -7.16 -3.99 -17.16
C TYR A 82 -5.95 -4.35 -16.27
N ALA A 83 -4.91 -3.51 -16.36
CA ALA A 83 -3.92 -3.38 -15.32
C ALA A 83 -4.22 -2.13 -14.47
N VAL A 84 -4.41 -2.31 -13.16
CA VAL A 84 -4.72 -1.25 -12.20
C VAL A 84 -3.46 -0.86 -11.46
N ILE A 85 -3.14 0.45 -11.40
CA ILE A 85 -1.92 0.94 -10.77
C ILE A 85 -2.25 2.09 -9.82
N THR A 86 -1.95 1.93 -8.52
CA THR A 86 -2.04 3.02 -7.55
C THR A 86 -0.72 3.78 -7.46
N GLY A 87 -0.78 5.10 -7.23
CA GLY A 87 0.40 5.96 -7.23
C GLY A 87 1.04 6.12 -8.62
N ALA A 88 0.24 6.07 -9.68
CA ALA A 88 0.70 6.08 -11.06
C ALA A 88 1.29 7.41 -11.54
N SER A 89 1.18 8.50 -10.77
CA SER A 89 1.59 9.84 -11.20
C SER A 89 3.10 10.11 -11.09
N SER A 90 3.90 9.20 -10.55
CA SER A 90 5.36 9.35 -10.43
C SER A 90 6.07 8.03 -10.09
N GLY A 91 7.40 8.04 -10.25
CA GLY A 91 8.30 7.01 -9.76
C GLY A 91 7.98 5.60 -10.28
N ILE A 92 7.99 4.62 -9.38
CA ILE A 92 7.76 3.20 -9.70
C ILE A 92 6.39 2.97 -10.33
N GLY A 93 5.33 3.64 -9.83
CA GLY A 93 3.97 3.49 -10.38
C GLY A 93 3.84 4.01 -11.81
N LEU A 94 4.47 5.15 -12.11
CA LEU A 94 4.54 5.71 -13.47
C LEU A 94 5.27 4.74 -14.41
N GLU A 95 6.38 4.18 -13.97
CA GLU A 95 7.15 3.26 -14.80
C GLU A 95 6.41 1.94 -15.03
N PHE A 96 5.68 1.41 -14.05
CA PHE A 96 4.76 0.29 -14.28
C PHE A 96 3.69 0.61 -15.32
N ALA A 97 3.12 1.83 -15.30
CA ALA A 97 2.14 2.25 -16.30
C ALA A 97 2.75 2.23 -17.71
N LYS A 98 3.96 2.76 -17.88
CA LYS A 98 4.67 2.74 -19.16
C LYS A 98 4.93 1.31 -19.65
N ARG A 99 5.49 0.45 -18.80
CA ARG A 99 5.82 -0.95 -19.18
C ARG A 99 4.59 -1.76 -19.53
N LEU A 100 3.53 -1.68 -18.72
CA LEU A 100 2.29 -2.43 -18.96
C LEU A 100 1.53 -1.92 -20.18
N SER A 101 1.61 -0.60 -20.48
CA SER A 101 1.12 -0.04 -21.75
C SER A 101 1.86 -0.59 -22.96
N LEU A 102 3.21 -0.65 -22.90
CA LEU A 102 4.01 -1.27 -23.97
C LEU A 102 3.68 -2.76 -24.18
N GLU A 103 3.29 -3.46 -23.13
CA GLU A 103 2.79 -4.83 -23.20
C GLU A 103 1.33 -4.92 -23.71
N GLY A 104 0.66 -3.79 -23.99
CA GLY A 104 -0.68 -3.73 -24.57
C GLY A 104 -1.83 -3.88 -23.56
N TYR A 105 -1.59 -3.68 -22.25
CA TYR A 105 -2.67 -3.64 -21.26
C TYR A 105 -3.45 -2.34 -21.32
N PRO A 106 -4.79 -2.34 -21.35
CA PRO A 106 -5.58 -1.16 -20.97
C PRO A 106 -5.33 -0.88 -19.48
N LEU A 107 -5.23 0.40 -19.11
CA LEU A 107 -4.78 0.81 -17.79
C LEU A 107 -5.87 1.53 -17.00
N ILE A 108 -5.90 1.30 -15.68
CA ILE A 108 -6.61 2.14 -14.71
C ILE A 108 -5.55 2.79 -13.83
N LEU A 109 -5.42 4.11 -13.97
CA LEU A 109 -4.38 4.89 -13.31
C LEU A 109 -4.97 5.68 -12.13
N ILE A 110 -4.47 5.40 -10.93
CA ILE A 110 -4.98 5.95 -9.67
C ILE A 110 -3.90 6.80 -9.02
N ALA A 111 -4.17 8.10 -8.78
CA ALA A 111 -3.32 9.00 -8.01
C ALA A 111 -4.10 10.28 -7.67
N ARG A 112 -3.57 11.10 -6.74
CA ARG A 112 -4.19 12.39 -6.35
C ARG A 112 -4.09 13.46 -7.44
N ARG A 113 -2.96 13.50 -8.15
CA ARG A 113 -2.61 14.56 -9.12
C ARG A 113 -3.17 14.23 -10.50
N ARG A 114 -4.38 14.72 -10.77
CA ARG A 114 -5.10 14.47 -12.03
C ARG A 114 -4.33 15.00 -13.23
N ASP A 115 -3.77 16.19 -13.13
CA ASP A 115 -2.95 16.83 -14.17
C ASP A 115 -1.82 15.92 -14.65
N ARG A 116 -1.09 15.29 -13.74
CA ARG A 116 -0.02 14.36 -14.06
C ARG A 116 -0.54 13.06 -14.70
N LEU A 117 -1.69 12.56 -14.26
CA LEU A 117 -2.32 11.42 -14.91
C LEU A 117 -2.75 11.73 -16.34
N GLU A 118 -3.24 12.95 -16.60
CA GLU A 118 -3.58 13.40 -17.97
C GLU A 118 -2.36 13.52 -18.88
N VAL A 119 -1.22 14.01 -18.35
CA VAL A 119 0.05 14.01 -19.10
C VAL A 119 0.47 12.59 -19.43
N LEU A 120 0.52 11.72 -18.42
CA LEU A 120 0.90 10.31 -18.59
C LEU A 120 0.00 9.60 -19.62
N ARG A 121 -1.32 9.79 -19.55
CA ARG A 121 -2.26 9.20 -20.53
C ARG A 121 -1.92 9.54 -21.97
N ARG A 122 -1.45 10.77 -22.23
CA ARG A 122 -1.08 11.20 -23.59
C ARG A 122 0.19 10.53 -24.11
N GLU A 123 1.06 10.10 -23.21
CA GLU A 123 2.31 9.40 -23.53
C GLU A 123 2.09 7.89 -23.75
N LEU A 124 0.99 7.34 -23.26
CA LEU A 124 0.71 5.90 -23.30
C LEU A 124 -0.05 5.50 -24.58
N GLY A 125 0.32 4.36 -25.15
CA GLY A 125 -0.26 3.85 -26.40
C GLY A 125 -1.54 3.01 -26.22
N THR A 126 -2.04 2.87 -25.00
CA THR A 126 -3.21 2.02 -24.69
C THR A 126 -4.34 2.85 -24.06
N GLU A 127 -5.54 2.27 -24.02
CA GLU A 127 -6.68 2.87 -23.31
C GLU A 127 -6.32 3.11 -21.83
N CYS A 128 -6.60 4.32 -21.32
CA CYS A 128 -6.34 4.69 -19.94
C CYS A 128 -7.57 5.33 -19.30
N LEU A 129 -8.10 4.67 -18.28
CA LEU A 129 -9.07 5.25 -17.35
C LEU A 129 -8.33 5.92 -16.20
N LEU A 130 -8.62 7.19 -15.96
CA LEU A 130 -8.03 7.95 -14.86
C LEU A 130 -9.02 8.04 -13.70
N LEU A 131 -8.62 7.58 -12.52
CA LEU A 131 -9.40 7.64 -11.28
C LEU A 131 -8.63 8.49 -10.24
N PRO A 132 -8.80 9.82 -10.26
CA PRO A 132 -8.22 10.69 -9.26
C PRO A 132 -8.78 10.38 -7.87
N ALA A 133 -7.91 9.97 -6.93
CA ALA A 133 -8.30 9.62 -5.58
C ALA A 133 -7.19 9.91 -4.57
N ASP A 134 -7.57 10.41 -3.40
CA ASP A 134 -6.70 10.46 -2.23
C ASP A 134 -6.94 9.22 -1.37
N LEU A 135 -6.01 8.29 -1.40
CA LEU A 135 -6.12 7.03 -0.68
C LEU A 135 -6.05 7.16 0.85
N ALA A 136 -5.69 8.35 1.38
CA ALA A 136 -5.86 8.64 2.80
C ALA A 136 -7.32 8.95 3.17
N ARG A 137 -8.21 9.21 2.18
CA ARG A 137 -9.61 9.53 2.40
C ARG A 137 -10.47 8.29 2.17
N ARG A 138 -11.23 7.94 3.18
CA ARG A 138 -12.10 6.77 3.15
C ARG A 138 -13.16 6.83 2.03
N GLU A 139 -13.74 8.01 1.83
CA GLU A 139 -14.77 8.23 0.82
C GLU A 139 -14.23 7.97 -0.59
N ASP A 140 -12.98 8.41 -0.85
CA ASP A 140 -12.32 8.18 -2.13
C ASP A 140 -12.00 6.70 -2.33
N LEU A 141 -11.62 5.99 -1.26
CA LEU A 141 -11.33 4.56 -1.30
C LEU A 141 -12.60 3.73 -1.60
N ILE A 142 -13.74 4.08 -0.99
CA ILE A 142 -15.04 3.43 -1.26
C ILE A 142 -15.44 3.66 -2.72
N ARG A 143 -15.46 4.93 -3.16
CA ARG A 143 -15.77 5.29 -4.55
C ARG A 143 -14.88 4.56 -5.55
N LEU A 144 -13.58 4.44 -5.24
CA LEU A 144 -12.63 3.72 -6.08
C LEU A 144 -13.02 2.24 -6.23
N CYS A 145 -13.42 1.57 -5.15
CA CYS A 145 -13.90 0.20 -5.22
C CYS A 145 -15.16 0.08 -6.09
N GLU A 146 -16.08 1.04 -5.99
CA GLU A 146 -17.30 1.11 -6.82
C GLU A 146 -16.94 1.33 -8.30
N ASP A 147 -16.02 2.25 -8.60
CA ASP A 147 -15.57 2.53 -9.96
C ASP A 147 -14.89 1.32 -10.64
N LEU A 148 -14.36 0.39 -9.86
CA LEU A 148 -13.75 -0.83 -10.37
C LEU A 148 -14.78 -1.95 -10.67
N VAL A 149 -16.03 -1.85 -10.21
CA VAL A 149 -17.07 -2.88 -10.45
C VAL A 149 -17.28 -3.10 -11.96
N GLY A 150 -17.46 -4.36 -12.37
CA GLY A 150 -17.67 -4.74 -13.76
C GLY A 150 -16.45 -4.65 -14.69
N ARG A 151 -15.27 -4.30 -14.16
CA ARG A 151 -14.00 -4.26 -14.92
C ARG A 151 -13.13 -5.45 -14.54
N ARG A 152 -12.87 -6.34 -15.47
CA ARG A 152 -11.95 -7.46 -15.22
C ARG A 152 -10.51 -6.96 -15.11
N ILE A 153 -9.81 -7.40 -14.06
CA ILE A 153 -8.46 -6.96 -13.71
C ILE A 153 -7.51 -8.15 -13.81
N ASP A 154 -6.54 -8.07 -14.74
CA ASP A 154 -5.49 -9.10 -14.88
C ASP A 154 -4.30 -8.81 -13.97
N ILE A 155 -3.96 -7.51 -13.77
CA ILE A 155 -2.82 -7.08 -12.96
C ILE A 155 -3.22 -5.95 -12.02
N PHE A 156 -2.84 -6.08 -10.75
CA PHE A 156 -2.95 -4.99 -9.78
C PHE A 156 -1.59 -4.65 -9.19
N ILE A 157 -1.13 -3.43 -9.41
CA ILE A 157 0.07 -2.86 -8.80
C ILE A 157 -0.35 -1.94 -7.66
N ASN A 158 -0.32 -2.46 -6.44
CA ASN A 158 -0.67 -1.77 -5.21
C ASN A 158 0.56 -0.99 -4.70
N ASN A 159 0.82 0.16 -5.33
CA ASN A 159 2.09 0.86 -5.21
C ASN A 159 2.01 2.17 -4.39
N ALA A 160 0.86 2.84 -4.33
CA ALA A 160 0.74 4.12 -3.66
C ALA A 160 1.28 4.08 -2.23
N GLY A 161 2.13 5.03 -1.88
CA GLY A 161 2.72 5.12 -0.55
C GLY A 161 3.74 6.24 -0.47
N PHE A 162 4.02 6.68 0.75
CA PHE A 162 5.05 7.68 1.02
C PHE A 162 5.74 7.40 2.36
N GLY A 163 6.83 8.12 2.63
CA GLY A 163 7.59 8.02 3.87
C GLY A 163 7.56 9.33 4.67
N VAL A 164 7.77 9.20 5.97
CA VAL A 164 8.03 10.31 6.89
C VAL A 164 9.36 10.03 7.55
N SER A 165 10.28 11.00 7.52
CA SER A 165 11.59 10.93 8.18
C SER A 165 11.70 12.00 9.27
N GLY A 166 12.53 11.73 10.25
CA GLY A 166 12.81 12.60 11.40
C GLY A 166 12.85 11.83 12.72
N PRO A 167 13.38 12.47 13.80
CA PRO A 167 13.24 11.93 15.14
C PRO A 167 11.77 11.76 15.48
N PHE A 168 11.38 10.59 16.01
CA PHE A 168 9.97 10.25 16.27
C PHE A 168 9.22 11.30 17.12
N MET A 169 9.92 11.94 18.05
CA MET A 169 9.34 13.01 18.90
C MET A 169 9.15 14.34 18.15
N SER A 170 9.70 14.49 16.94
CA SER A 170 9.68 15.75 16.19
C SER A 170 8.82 15.66 14.91
N THR A 171 8.41 14.48 14.50
CA THR A 171 7.54 14.30 13.33
C THR A 171 6.10 14.67 13.65
N GLU A 172 5.39 15.23 12.67
CA GLU A 172 3.98 15.59 12.82
C GLU A 172 3.08 14.36 12.82
N VAL A 173 2.28 14.19 13.87
CA VAL A 173 1.33 13.07 14.02
C VAL A 173 0.39 12.96 12.82
N ALA A 174 -0.10 14.09 12.30
CA ALA A 174 -1.00 14.08 11.13
C ALA A 174 -0.35 13.48 9.88
N ARG A 175 0.94 13.76 9.62
CA ARG A 175 1.70 13.17 8.51
C ARG A 175 1.91 11.66 8.71
N GLU A 176 2.21 11.24 9.95
CA GLU A 176 2.39 9.82 10.28
C GLU A 176 1.08 9.04 10.13
N ILE A 177 -0.05 9.56 10.60
CA ILE A 177 -1.37 8.94 10.42
C ILE A 177 -1.71 8.86 8.93
N GLY A 178 -1.54 9.94 8.17
CA GLY A 178 -1.76 9.90 6.72
C GLY A 178 -0.87 8.87 6.00
N MET A 179 0.37 8.66 6.47
CA MET A 179 1.23 7.59 5.96
C MET A 179 0.67 6.19 6.29
N VAL A 180 0.16 5.99 7.50
CA VAL A 180 -0.49 4.72 7.89
C VAL A 180 -1.75 4.49 7.06
N ASP A 181 -2.57 5.51 6.87
CA ASP A 181 -3.81 5.41 6.09
C ASP A 181 -3.53 4.98 4.64
N VAL A 182 -2.51 5.56 3.99
CA VAL A 182 -2.14 5.18 2.62
C VAL A 182 -1.39 3.86 2.58
N ASN A 183 -0.29 3.72 3.36
CA ASN A 183 0.63 2.59 3.23
C ASN A 183 0.08 1.29 3.84
N VAL A 184 -0.89 1.38 4.76
CA VAL A 184 -1.46 0.22 5.45
C VAL A 184 -2.94 0.09 5.13
N THR A 185 -3.78 1.04 5.56
CA THR A 185 -5.24 0.90 5.48
C THR A 185 -5.72 0.78 4.04
N ALA A 186 -5.37 1.73 3.18
CA ALA A 186 -5.80 1.72 1.79
C ALA A 186 -5.21 0.55 1.00
N GLN A 187 -3.90 0.28 1.17
CA GLN A 187 -3.26 -0.86 0.51
C GLN A 187 -3.89 -2.20 0.93
N HIS A 188 -4.22 -2.37 2.22
CA HIS A 188 -4.88 -3.58 2.72
C HIS A 188 -6.28 -3.75 2.12
N VAL A 189 -7.10 -2.69 2.15
CA VAL A 189 -8.48 -2.73 1.64
C VAL A 189 -8.49 -3.06 0.15
N LEU A 190 -7.69 -2.36 -0.66
CA LEU A 190 -7.60 -2.61 -2.10
C LEU A 190 -7.05 -4.01 -2.40
N PHE A 191 -6.03 -4.45 -1.66
CA PHE A 191 -5.47 -5.79 -1.80
C PHE A 191 -6.54 -6.85 -1.57
N LYS A 192 -7.28 -6.78 -0.46
CA LYS A 192 -8.32 -7.75 -0.12
C LYS A 192 -9.48 -7.70 -1.13
N TYR A 193 -9.96 -6.50 -1.49
CA TYR A 193 -11.03 -6.30 -2.45
C TYR A 193 -10.71 -6.91 -3.82
N ILE A 194 -9.54 -6.57 -4.38
CA ILE A 194 -9.15 -7.04 -5.70
C ILE A 194 -8.80 -8.53 -5.68
N LEU A 195 -8.20 -9.04 -4.59
CA LEU A 195 -7.93 -10.47 -4.44
C LEU A 195 -9.23 -11.30 -4.49
N HIS A 196 -10.27 -10.89 -3.75
CA HIS A 196 -11.57 -11.57 -3.80
C HIS A 196 -12.15 -11.59 -5.21
N ARG A 197 -12.01 -10.52 -5.96
CA ARG A 197 -12.50 -10.45 -7.34
C ARG A 197 -11.70 -11.37 -8.27
N MET A 198 -10.37 -11.32 -8.19
CA MET A 198 -9.50 -12.18 -9.00
C MET A 198 -9.76 -13.68 -8.72
N GLU A 199 -10.02 -14.05 -7.47
CA GLU A 199 -10.44 -15.42 -7.12
C GLU A 199 -11.76 -15.79 -7.79
N ALA A 200 -12.77 -14.93 -7.73
CA ALA A 200 -14.08 -15.16 -8.36
C ALA A 200 -14.00 -15.16 -9.90
N GLU A 201 -13.10 -14.37 -10.48
CA GLU A 201 -12.89 -14.23 -11.92
C GLU A 201 -11.92 -15.31 -12.50
N GLY A 202 -11.37 -16.18 -11.64
CA GLY A 202 -10.55 -17.34 -12.04
C GLY A 202 -9.07 -17.04 -12.27
N GLY A 203 -8.54 -15.92 -11.79
CA GLY A 203 -7.10 -15.63 -11.83
C GLY A 203 -6.75 -14.16 -11.91
N GLY A 204 -5.46 -13.87 -11.81
CA GLY A 204 -4.89 -12.54 -11.87
C GLY A 204 -3.55 -12.46 -11.15
N ALA A 205 -2.94 -11.29 -11.15
CA ALA A 205 -1.65 -11.05 -10.51
C ALA A 205 -1.68 -9.76 -9.67
N ILE A 206 -1.34 -9.86 -8.40
CA ILE A 206 -1.23 -8.73 -7.48
C ILE A 206 0.22 -8.54 -7.06
N LEU A 207 0.73 -7.32 -7.19
CA LEU A 207 2.02 -6.91 -6.67
C LEU A 207 1.84 -5.79 -5.65
N ASN A 208 2.08 -6.08 -4.38
CA ASN A 208 2.14 -5.08 -3.32
C ASN A 208 3.54 -4.46 -3.30
N VAL A 209 3.65 -3.14 -3.37
CA VAL A 209 4.93 -2.44 -3.30
C VAL A 209 5.24 -2.06 -1.86
N ALA A 210 6.07 -2.88 -1.22
CA ALA A 210 6.63 -2.61 0.09
C ALA A 210 7.94 -1.80 -0.01
N SER A 211 9.00 -2.28 0.59
CA SER A 211 10.36 -1.75 0.56
C SER A 211 11.31 -2.74 1.21
N SER A 212 12.61 -2.67 0.92
CA SER A 212 13.64 -3.34 1.72
C SER A 212 13.56 -2.91 3.20
N ALA A 213 13.10 -1.69 3.49
CA ALA A 213 12.80 -1.21 4.85
C ALA A 213 11.88 -2.16 5.62
N GLY A 214 10.89 -2.76 4.96
CA GLY A 214 9.98 -3.75 5.56
C GLY A 214 10.60 -5.13 5.81
N LEU A 215 11.84 -5.35 5.39
CA LEU A 215 12.56 -6.60 5.61
C LEU A 215 13.66 -6.48 6.68
N PHE A 216 13.96 -5.26 7.13
CA PHE A 216 14.85 -4.99 8.25
C PHE A 216 14.06 -4.89 9.57
N PRO A 217 14.68 -5.20 10.73
CA PRO A 217 13.97 -5.25 12.01
C PRO A 217 13.43 -3.90 12.47
N ALA A 218 14.12 -2.80 12.17
CA ALA A 218 13.68 -1.43 12.45
C ALA A 218 14.52 -0.40 11.68
N GLY A 219 13.96 0.82 11.51
CA GLY A 219 14.65 1.96 10.92
C GLY A 219 14.46 3.21 11.78
N PRO A 220 15.32 3.46 12.79
CA PRO A 220 15.29 4.72 13.53
C PRO A 220 15.29 5.92 12.58
N TYR A 221 14.63 6.99 12.96
CA TYR A 221 14.36 8.19 12.14
C TYR A 221 13.39 7.99 10.95
N MET A 222 12.94 6.75 10.70
CA MET A 222 11.88 6.39 9.76
C MET A 222 11.01 5.24 10.33
N SER A 223 10.85 5.19 11.64
CA SER A 223 10.27 4.06 12.37
C SER A 223 8.86 3.71 11.86
N GLY A 224 7.99 4.70 11.70
CA GLY A 224 6.64 4.51 11.14
C GLY A 224 6.67 3.95 9.73
N TYR A 225 7.53 4.47 8.85
CA TYR A 225 7.67 3.97 7.49
C TYR A 225 8.11 2.49 7.44
N TYR A 226 9.15 2.13 8.20
CA TYR A 226 9.62 0.74 8.29
C TYR A 226 8.50 -0.19 8.77
N ALA A 227 7.74 0.23 9.79
CA ALA A 227 6.62 -0.52 10.30
C ALA A 227 5.51 -0.72 9.24
N THR A 228 5.13 0.33 8.49
CA THR A 228 4.12 0.21 7.43
C THR A 228 4.57 -0.73 6.31
N LYS A 229 5.84 -0.70 5.93
CA LYS A 229 6.39 -1.56 4.88
C LYS A 229 6.61 -3.00 5.37
N ALA A 230 6.91 -3.20 6.66
CA ALA A 230 6.95 -4.52 7.29
C ALA A 230 5.55 -5.16 7.33
N TYR A 231 4.51 -4.38 7.63
CA TYR A 231 3.13 -4.82 7.58
C TYR A 231 2.80 -5.42 6.20
N MET A 232 3.01 -4.66 5.12
CA MET A 232 2.70 -5.12 3.75
C MET A 232 3.53 -6.33 3.33
N ALA A 233 4.83 -6.36 3.68
CA ALA A 233 5.69 -7.49 3.37
C ALA A 233 5.29 -8.77 4.12
N SER A 234 4.83 -8.65 5.37
CA SER A 234 4.36 -9.77 6.19
C SER A 234 3.01 -10.28 5.71
N LEU A 235 2.04 -9.37 5.52
CA LEU A 235 0.70 -9.69 5.02
C LEU A 235 0.77 -10.41 3.67
N THR A 236 1.55 -9.88 2.73
CA THR A 236 1.68 -10.47 1.39
C THR A 236 2.23 -11.89 1.45
N ARG A 237 3.23 -12.16 2.30
CA ARG A 237 3.81 -13.51 2.46
C ARG A 237 2.81 -14.50 3.05
N GLY A 238 2.03 -14.06 4.05
CA GLY A 238 0.99 -14.89 4.66
C GLY A 238 -0.08 -15.27 3.64
N VAL A 239 -0.65 -14.28 2.94
CA VAL A 239 -1.69 -14.50 1.93
C VAL A 239 -1.17 -15.34 0.76
N ALA A 240 0.06 -15.10 0.29
CA ALA A 240 0.64 -15.90 -0.79
C ALA A 240 0.75 -17.40 -0.42
N GLU A 241 1.07 -17.71 0.85
CA GLU A 241 1.12 -19.10 1.32
C GLU A 241 -0.28 -19.71 1.44
N GLU A 242 -1.28 -18.95 1.93
CA GLU A 242 -2.69 -19.38 1.97
C GLU A 242 -3.20 -19.74 0.55
N LEU A 243 -2.94 -18.87 -0.44
CA LEU A 243 -3.31 -19.11 -1.84
C LEU A 243 -2.58 -20.34 -2.42
N ARG A 244 -1.31 -20.53 -2.10
CA ARG A 244 -0.55 -21.72 -2.53
C ARG A 244 -1.16 -23.01 -1.98
N GLN A 245 -1.57 -23.01 -0.70
CA GLN A 245 -2.23 -24.17 -0.07
C GLN A 245 -3.61 -24.42 -0.69
N ALA A 246 -4.36 -23.35 -0.99
CA ALA A 246 -5.65 -23.43 -1.67
C ALA A 246 -5.54 -23.79 -3.17
N LYS A 247 -4.32 -23.87 -3.72
CA LYS A 247 -4.06 -24.05 -5.17
C LYS A 247 -4.74 -22.96 -6.03
N SER A 248 -4.81 -21.74 -5.50
CA SER A 248 -5.37 -20.62 -6.20
C SER A 248 -4.61 -20.29 -7.50
N PRO A 249 -5.32 -19.92 -8.58
CA PRO A 249 -4.70 -19.43 -9.80
C PRO A 249 -4.11 -18.02 -9.64
N VAL A 250 -4.54 -17.27 -8.64
CA VAL A 250 -4.08 -15.89 -8.37
C VAL A 250 -2.62 -15.88 -7.92
N TYR A 251 -1.83 -14.99 -8.50
CA TYR A 251 -0.49 -14.70 -8.00
C TYR A 251 -0.50 -13.49 -7.09
N VAL A 252 0.19 -13.60 -5.96
CA VAL A 252 0.43 -12.49 -5.03
C VAL A 252 1.91 -12.38 -4.73
N GLY A 253 2.48 -11.21 -4.98
CA GLY A 253 3.88 -10.90 -4.72
C GLY A 253 4.08 -9.59 -3.98
N CYS A 254 5.28 -9.44 -3.40
CA CYS A 254 5.72 -8.26 -2.67
C CYS A 254 7.02 -7.73 -3.28
N LEU A 255 6.98 -6.52 -3.84
CA LEU A 255 8.17 -5.82 -4.31
C LEU A 255 8.81 -5.06 -3.15
N CYS A 256 10.07 -5.40 -2.84
CA CYS A 256 10.83 -4.84 -1.73
C CYS A 256 12.10 -4.15 -2.25
N PRO A 257 11.99 -3.00 -2.94
CA PRO A 257 13.16 -2.32 -3.49
C PRO A 257 14.00 -1.67 -2.37
N GLY A 258 15.30 -1.53 -2.64
CA GLY A 258 16.15 -0.59 -1.94
C GLY A 258 15.90 0.84 -2.41
N PRO A 259 16.90 1.73 -2.31
CA PRO A 259 16.80 3.07 -2.88
C PRO A 259 16.51 3.02 -4.38
N VAL A 260 15.49 3.75 -4.80
CA VAL A 260 15.13 3.96 -6.21
C VAL A 260 15.12 5.46 -6.47
N ASN A 261 15.70 5.91 -7.57
CA ASN A 261 15.77 7.32 -7.92
C ASN A 261 14.40 7.81 -8.41
N THR A 262 13.62 8.39 -7.50
CA THR A 262 12.24 8.86 -7.73
C THR A 262 11.93 10.06 -6.85
N GLU A 263 10.82 10.76 -7.12
CA GLU A 263 10.27 11.83 -6.26
C GLU A 263 9.99 11.37 -4.80
N PHE A 264 9.99 10.08 -4.51
CA PHE A 264 9.82 9.57 -3.14
C PHE A 264 10.89 10.15 -2.20
N ASN A 265 12.11 10.35 -2.70
CA ASN A 265 13.22 10.87 -1.92
C ASN A 265 12.94 12.31 -1.46
N ASP A 266 12.37 13.13 -2.34
CA ASP A 266 12.01 14.53 -2.04
C ASP A 266 10.84 14.59 -1.06
N VAL A 267 9.82 13.74 -1.24
CA VAL A 267 8.64 13.68 -0.35
C VAL A 267 8.98 13.18 1.04
N ALA A 268 9.92 12.23 1.14
CA ALA A 268 10.39 11.67 2.41
C ALA A 268 11.50 12.49 3.06
N ASP A 269 11.99 13.54 2.39
CA ASP A 269 13.14 14.36 2.81
C ASP A 269 14.36 13.51 3.17
N VAL A 270 14.76 12.63 2.23
CA VAL A 270 15.90 11.73 2.42
C VAL A 270 16.84 11.76 1.22
N SER A 271 18.13 11.83 1.49
CA SER A 271 19.17 11.64 0.49
C SER A 271 19.89 10.30 0.74
N PHE A 272 19.94 9.42 -0.27
CA PHE A 272 20.51 8.08 -0.09
C PHE A 272 22.04 8.10 -0.30
N ALA A 273 22.79 7.55 0.65
CA ALA A 273 24.24 7.39 0.55
C ALA A 273 24.67 6.30 -0.45
N LEU A 274 23.78 5.35 -0.75
CA LEU A 274 24.01 4.33 -1.79
C LEU A 274 23.35 4.79 -3.09
N PRO A 275 23.99 4.62 -4.25
CA PRO A 275 23.36 4.91 -5.52
C PRO A 275 22.09 4.05 -5.66
N GLY A 276 20.96 4.71 -5.89
CA GLY A 276 19.69 4.04 -6.18
C GLY A 276 19.74 3.41 -7.56
N ILE A 277 18.95 2.34 -7.74
CA ILE A 277 18.63 1.86 -9.09
C ILE A 277 17.62 2.77 -9.76
N SER A 278 17.52 2.73 -11.08
CA SER A 278 16.47 3.49 -11.79
C SER A 278 15.08 2.85 -11.56
N ALA A 279 14.01 3.62 -11.74
CA ALA A 279 12.66 3.09 -11.68
C ALA A 279 12.43 2.03 -12.77
N GLU A 280 13.00 2.24 -13.95
CA GLU A 280 12.96 1.30 -15.08
C GLU A 280 13.58 -0.05 -14.72
N GLU A 281 14.82 -0.04 -14.20
CA GLU A 281 15.51 -1.26 -13.77
C GLU A 281 14.74 -2.00 -12.69
N CYS A 282 14.15 -1.26 -11.74
CA CYS A 282 13.33 -1.80 -10.68
C CYS A 282 12.09 -2.52 -11.23
N VAL A 283 11.36 -1.87 -12.14
CA VAL A 283 10.11 -2.39 -12.72
C VAL A 283 10.39 -3.57 -13.67
N ASP A 284 11.39 -3.47 -14.53
CA ASP A 284 11.79 -4.58 -15.40
C ASP A 284 12.15 -5.83 -14.60
N TYR A 285 12.89 -5.66 -13.50
CA TYR A 285 13.19 -6.76 -12.61
C TYR A 285 11.93 -7.32 -11.94
N ALA A 286 11.02 -6.43 -11.49
CA ALA A 286 9.78 -6.83 -10.84
C ALA A 286 8.89 -7.66 -11.77
N LEU A 287 8.65 -7.21 -13.00
CA LEU A 287 7.81 -7.91 -13.98
C LEU A 287 8.39 -9.30 -14.34
N ARG A 288 9.71 -9.40 -14.53
CA ARG A 288 10.36 -10.71 -14.74
C ARG A 288 10.17 -11.67 -13.56
N MET A 289 10.21 -11.17 -12.33
CA MET A 289 10.03 -12.02 -11.14
C MET A 289 8.57 -12.34 -10.87
N MET A 290 7.64 -11.44 -11.21
CA MET A 290 6.19 -11.73 -11.22
C MET A 290 5.87 -12.87 -12.18
N ALA A 291 6.40 -12.84 -13.41
CA ALA A 291 6.23 -13.91 -14.38
C ALA A 291 6.75 -15.29 -13.87
N ARG A 292 7.75 -15.27 -12.98
CA ARG A 292 8.25 -16.46 -12.28
C ARG A 292 7.48 -16.80 -11.01
N ARG A 293 6.41 -16.06 -10.69
CA ARG A 293 5.58 -16.19 -9.49
C ARG A 293 6.38 -16.11 -8.18
N GLN A 294 7.43 -15.28 -8.15
CA GLN A 294 8.26 -15.11 -6.94
C GLN A 294 7.54 -14.23 -5.92
N THR A 295 7.30 -14.74 -4.72
CA THR A 295 6.54 -14.03 -3.67
C THR A 295 7.24 -12.78 -3.14
N VAL A 296 8.56 -12.82 -2.89
CA VAL A 296 9.33 -11.67 -2.39
C VAL A 296 10.37 -11.27 -3.43
N ILE A 297 10.20 -10.08 -3.99
CA ILE A 297 11.03 -9.56 -5.08
C ILE A 297 11.92 -8.45 -4.53
N ILE A 298 13.24 -8.65 -4.55
CA ILE A 298 14.23 -7.68 -4.06
C ILE A 298 15.14 -7.29 -5.23
N PRO A 299 14.90 -6.16 -5.89
CA PRO A 299 15.79 -5.64 -6.92
C PRO A 299 17.14 -5.22 -6.33
N GLY A 300 18.22 -5.41 -7.11
CA GLY A 300 19.58 -5.06 -6.72
C GLY A 300 20.27 -6.14 -5.88
N ARG A 301 21.48 -6.55 -6.34
CA ARG A 301 22.27 -7.63 -5.70
C ARG A 301 22.75 -7.22 -4.31
N GLN A 302 23.15 -5.95 -4.13
CA GLN A 302 23.66 -5.43 -2.87
C GLN A 302 22.58 -5.43 -1.78
N ILE A 303 21.39 -4.93 -2.10
CA ILE A 303 20.24 -4.90 -1.16
C ILE A 303 19.81 -6.32 -0.79
N ARG A 304 19.78 -7.24 -1.75
CA ARG A 304 19.49 -8.64 -1.49
C ARG A 304 20.50 -9.26 -0.54
N ALA A 305 21.79 -9.02 -0.76
CA ALA A 305 22.85 -9.51 0.12
C ALA A 305 22.71 -8.92 1.53
N ALA A 306 22.42 -7.60 1.66
CA ALA A 306 22.20 -6.95 2.94
C ALA A 306 20.99 -7.53 3.70
N VAL A 307 19.85 -7.76 3.00
CA VAL A 307 18.65 -8.38 3.59
C VAL A 307 18.89 -9.83 4.03
N ILE A 308 19.72 -10.58 3.33
CA ILE A 308 20.09 -11.94 3.74
C ILE A 308 21.07 -11.89 4.90
N GLY A 309 22.14 -11.11 4.77
CA GLY A 309 23.23 -11.03 5.74
C GLY A 309 22.79 -10.52 7.11
N GLN A 310 21.84 -9.59 7.17
CA GLN A 310 21.32 -9.09 8.46
C GLN A 310 20.74 -10.19 9.37
N ARG A 311 20.29 -11.31 8.79
CA ARG A 311 19.74 -12.43 9.57
C ARG A 311 20.79 -13.14 10.43
N LEU A 312 22.07 -12.94 10.09
CA LEU A 312 23.21 -13.49 10.83
C LEU A 312 23.75 -12.51 11.88
N ILE A 313 23.19 -11.30 11.93
CA ILE A 313 23.62 -10.24 12.84
C ILE A 313 22.58 -10.09 13.97
N PRO A 314 23.00 -9.93 15.23
CA PRO A 314 22.07 -9.65 16.32
C PRO A 314 21.21 -8.42 16.01
N THR A 315 19.90 -8.52 16.28
CA THR A 315 18.91 -7.47 15.96
C THR A 315 19.31 -6.10 16.48
N ALA A 316 19.81 -6.01 17.73
CA ALA A 316 20.24 -4.75 18.33
C ALA A 316 21.38 -4.08 17.54
N LEU A 317 22.32 -4.85 16.99
CA LEU A 317 23.41 -4.33 16.17
C LEU A 317 22.89 -3.88 14.79
N THR A 318 22.00 -4.65 14.16
CA THR A 318 21.35 -4.27 12.90
C THR A 318 20.61 -2.94 13.05
N VAL A 319 19.84 -2.76 14.14
CA VAL A 319 19.12 -1.50 14.41
C VAL A 319 20.09 -0.33 14.59
N ARG A 320 21.23 -0.51 15.27
CA ARG A 320 22.26 0.56 15.41
C ARG A 320 22.88 0.92 14.06
N ILE A 321 23.17 -0.06 13.21
CA ILE A 321 23.69 0.18 11.85
C ILE A 321 22.67 0.95 11.03
N THR A 322 21.40 0.54 11.08
CA THR A 322 20.32 1.22 10.37
C THR A 322 20.13 2.66 10.88
N ALA A 323 20.23 2.89 12.21
CA ALA A 323 20.17 4.22 12.81
C ALA A 323 21.27 5.14 12.26
N ALA A 324 22.52 4.67 12.24
CA ALA A 324 23.65 5.43 11.71
C ALA A 324 23.45 5.78 10.22
N GLN A 325 22.96 4.83 9.42
CA GLN A 325 22.66 5.07 8.02
C GLN A 325 21.53 6.09 7.81
N GLN A 326 20.44 6.03 8.58
CA GLN A 326 19.34 6.97 8.46
C GLN A 326 19.74 8.37 8.94
N LYS A 327 20.48 8.49 10.05
CA LYS A 327 21.00 9.76 10.52
C LYS A 327 21.86 10.46 9.47
N LYS A 328 22.77 9.73 8.83
CA LYS A 328 23.61 10.26 7.74
C LYS A 328 22.80 10.76 6.55
N LYS A 329 21.63 10.17 6.26
CA LYS A 329 20.73 10.62 5.18
C LYS A 329 20.06 11.95 5.48
N MET A 330 19.80 12.26 6.75
CA MET A 330 19.21 13.53 7.19
C MET A 330 20.22 14.66 7.27
N GLU A 331 21.51 14.34 7.43
CA GLU A 331 22.64 15.29 7.52
C GLU A 331 23.23 15.62 6.11
N GLY A 332 22.66 15.13 5.01
CA GLY A 332 23.14 15.36 3.64
C GLY A 332 22.90 16.80 3.13
N PRO A 333 23.44 17.18 1.95
CA PRO A 333 23.55 18.57 1.48
C PRO A 333 22.22 19.37 1.38
N ALA A 334 21.07 18.74 1.46
CA ALA A 334 19.77 19.46 1.49
C ALA A 334 19.56 20.22 2.81
N SER A 335 20.15 19.80 3.94
CA SER A 335 20.06 20.47 5.23
C SER A 335 20.88 21.77 5.31
N GLU A 336 21.95 21.88 4.53
CA GLU A 336 22.75 23.12 4.46
C GLU A 336 22.06 24.26 3.73
N THR A 337 21.16 23.97 2.80
CA THR A 337 20.43 24.98 2.02
C THR A 337 19.30 25.61 2.86
N SER A 338 18.59 24.80 3.69
CA SER A 338 17.56 25.30 4.60
C SER A 338 18.14 26.15 5.74
N ALA A 339 19.27 25.73 6.31
CA ALA A 339 19.96 26.50 7.37
C ALA A 339 20.56 27.83 6.87
N LYS A 340 20.88 27.94 5.58
CA LYS A 340 21.35 29.21 4.98
C LYS A 340 20.22 30.19 4.66
N LEU A 341 18.98 29.69 4.47
CA LEU A 341 17.80 30.54 4.25
C LEU A 341 17.18 31.05 5.56
N GLU A 342 17.38 30.38 6.70
CA GLU A 342 16.95 30.86 8.01
C GLU A 342 17.91 31.90 8.64
N ASN A 343 19.14 32.01 8.13
CA ASN A 343 20.14 32.93 8.58
C ASN A 343 20.41 34.11 7.63
N ALA A 344 19.61 34.31 6.58
CA ALA A 344 19.64 35.40 5.64
C ALA A 344 18.35 36.24 5.72
#